data_95917d9e9dcf28f388b5783cc5d12327
#
_entry.id   95917d9e9dcf28f388b5783cc5d12327
#
_cell.length_a   1.000
_cell.length_b   1.000
_cell.length_c   1.000
_cell.angle_alpha   90.00
_cell.angle_beta   90.00
_cell.angle_gamma   90.00
#
_symmetry.space_group_name_H-M   'P 1'
#
loop_
_entity.id
_entity.type
_entity.pdbx_description
1 polymer ?
#
loop_
_entity_poly.entity_id
_entity_poly.type
_entity_poly.pdbx_seq_one_letter_code
_entity_poly.pdbx_strand_id
1 'polypeptide(L)'
;HLDPANLRRVVDTALRINLQSPLIENYEFAQETDAEVFTLPGLTAGWQGTLRGLDTRLKPGELRPITFDADAAEGRADLVYVHLGHPIVQKAQRLLRRSLWSVDSPLSRVTAVVVDDLDESFVAAVTRMVLVGRGGVRLHEEVFLAGVRLKGRRAMAEEKAEAALD
;
A
#
# COMPACT_ATOMS: atom_id res chain seq x y z
N HIS A 1 3.38 -1.26 13.99
CA HIS A 1 1.95 -1.18 13.60
C HIS A 1 1.94 -0.75 12.14
N LEU A 2 1.34 -1.55 11.27
CA LEU A 2 1.25 -1.18 9.85
C LEU A 2 0.03 -0.26 9.70
N ASP A 3 0.27 0.95 9.20
CA ASP A 3 -0.79 1.93 8.98
C ASP A 3 -1.80 1.40 7.94
N PRO A 4 -3.12 1.35 8.25
CA PRO A 4 -4.17 0.97 7.31
C PRO A 4 -4.12 1.73 5.98
N ALA A 5 -3.80 3.03 6.02
CA ALA A 5 -3.68 3.87 4.84
C ALA A 5 -2.59 3.37 3.87
N ASN A 6 -1.49 2.84 4.39
CA ASN A 6 -0.43 2.28 3.54
C ASN A 6 -0.87 0.99 2.83
N LEU A 7 -1.65 0.12 3.50
CA LEU A 7 -2.21 -1.07 2.84
C LEU A 7 -3.20 -0.68 1.75
N ARG A 8 -4.05 0.30 1.99
CA ARG A 8 -4.96 0.86 0.99
C ARG A 8 -4.19 1.37 -0.23
N ARG A 9 -3.18 2.22 -0.02
CA ARG A 9 -2.34 2.78 -1.09
C ARG A 9 -1.69 1.67 -1.94
N VAL A 10 -1.19 0.59 -1.31
CA VAL A 10 -0.61 -0.57 -1.99
C VAL A 10 -1.63 -1.24 -2.91
N VAL A 11 -2.84 -1.47 -2.42
CA VAL A 11 -3.92 -2.12 -3.20
C VAL A 11 -4.36 -1.21 -4.33
N ASP A 12 -4.67 0.06 -4.08
CA ASP A 12 -5.11 1.02 -5.10
C ASP A 12 -4.07 1.22 -6.20
N THR A 13 -2.81 1.34 -5.82
CA THR A 13 -1.73 1.50 -6.80
C THR A 13 -1.62 0.25 -7.68
N ALA A 14 -1.70 -0.94 -7.10
CA ALA A 14 -1.65 -2.19 -7.86
C ALA A 14 -2.86 -2.36 -8.79
N LEU A 15 -4.05 -2.00 -8.34
CA LEU A 15 -5.26 -1.99 -9.17
C LEU A 15 -5.07 -1.07 -10.37
N ARG A 16 -4.64 0.16 -10.15
CA ARG A 16 -4.41 1.17 -11.18
C ARG A 16 -3.39 0.72 -12.22
N ILE A 17 -2.25 0.18 -11.78
CA ILE A 17 -1.19 -0.31 -12.67
C ILE A 17 -1.71 -1.50 -13.51
N ASN A 18 -2.57 -2.31 -12.95
CA ASN A 18 -3.17 -3.46 -13.63
C ASN A 18 -4.46 -3.09 -14.37
N LEU A 19 -4.67 -1.81 -14.67
CA LEU A 19 -5.84 -1.27 -15.41
C LEU A 19 -7.19 -1.69 -14.81
N GLN A 20 -7.24 -1.81 -13.50
CA GLN A 20 -8.48 -1.99 -12.75
C GLN A 20 -8.99 -0.65 -12.22
N SER A 21 -10.28 -0.58 -11.94
CA SER A 21 -10.85 0.56 -11.20
C SER A 21 -10.32 0.57 -9.76
N PRO A 22 -10.16 1.76 -9.15
CA PRO A 22 -9.75 1.88 -7.76
C PRO A 22 -10.83 1.34 -6.80
N LEU A 23 -10.46 1.20 -5.53
CA LEU A 23 -11.41 0.93 -4.46
C LEU A 23 -12.46 2.05 -4.40
N ILE A 24 -13.70 1.68 -4.12
CA ILE A 24 -14.84 2.60 -4.05
C ILE A 24 -15.15 2.83 -2.57
N GLU A 25 -15.09 4.07 -2.10
CA GLU A 25 -15.45 4.40 -0.73
C GLU A 25 -16.91 4.04 -0.44
N ASN A 26 -17.13 3.38 0.68
CA ASN A 26 -18.46 3.03 1.16
C ASN A 26 -18.81 3.91 2.36
N TYR A 27 -19.37 5.08 2.06
CA TYR A 27 -19.68 6.10 3.06
C TYR A 27 -20.70 5.65 4.11
N GLU A 28 -21.64 4.79 3.75
CA GLU A 28 -22.65 4.27 4.68
C GLU A 28 -21.99 3.46 5.80
N PHE A 29 -21.16 2.48 5.42
CA PHE A 29 -20.40 1.69 6.39
C PHE A 29 -19.32 2.50 7.11
N ALA A 30 -18.70 3.47 6.45
CA ALA A 30 -17.69 4.32 7.08
C ALA A 30 -18.28 5.17 8.22
N GLN A 31 -19.48 5.70 8.05
CA GLN A 31 -20.18 6.43 9.11
C GLN A 31 -20.56 5.55 10.31
N GLU A 32 -20.89 4.28 10.06
CA GLU A 32 -21.22 3.33 11.12
C GLU A 32 -20.02 2.86 11.95
N THR A 33 -18.84 2.82 11.31
CA THR A 33 -17.62 2.23 11.90
C THR A 33 -16.61 3.25 12.36
N ASP A 34 -16.81 4.53 12.01
CA ASP A 34 -15.82 5.61 12.19
C ASP A 34 -14.44 5.27 11.58
N ALA A 35 -14.46 4.52 10.45
CA ALA A 35 -13.27 4.06 9.77
C ALA A 35 -13.47 4.05 8.24
N GLU A 36 -12.37 4.01 7.49
CA GLU A 36 -12.43 3.88 6.04
C GLU A 36 -12.91 2.47 5.64
N VAL A 37 -14.01 2.42 4.90
CA VAL A 37 -14.59 1.20 4.36
C VAL A 37 -14.72 1.32 2.84
N PHE A 38 -14.46 0.22 2.14
CA PHE A 38 -14.44 0.21 0.69
C PHE A 38 -15.26 -0.94 0.11
N THR A 39 -15.87 -0.67 -1.03
CA THR A 39 -16.45 -1.69 -1.90
C THR A 39 -15.45 -2.01 -3.01
N LEU A 40 -15.26 -3.29 -3.30
CA LEU A 40 -14.41 -3.72 -4.40
C LEU A 40 -15.09 -3.43 -5.74
N PRO A 41 -14.37 -2.87 -6.70
CA PRO A 41 -14.90 -2.71 -8.06
C PRO A 41 -15.04 -4.07 -8.75
N GLY A 42 -15.71 -4.10 -9.90
CA GLY A 42 -15.73 -5.27 -10.77
C GLY A 42 -14.31 -5.60 -11.24
N LEU A 43 -13.69 -6.62 -10.68
CA LEU A 43 -12.31 -7.02 -10.98
C LEU A 43 -12.27 -8.07 -12.10
N THR A 44 -11.27 -7.97 -12.96
CA THR A 44 -11.04 -8.94 -14.06
C THR A 44 -10.71 -10.34 -13.55
N ALA A 45 -10.80 -11.34 -14.45
CA ALA A 45 -10.56 -12.75 -14.13
C ALA A 45 -9.26 -13.02 -13.37
N GLY A 46 -8.20 -12.25 -13.66
CA GLY A 46 -6.92 -12.35 -12.96
C GLY A 46 -7.02 -12.11 -11.46
N TRP A 47 -8.02 -11.38 -10.97
CA TRP A 47 -8.22 -11.06 -9.54
C TRP A 47 -9.23 -11.99 -8.86
N GLN A 48 -9.99 -12.80 -9.59
CA GLN A 48 -11.06 -13.63 -9.03
C GLN A 48 -10.59 -14.56 -7.89
N GLY A 49 -9.36 -15.08 -7.99
CA GLY A 49 -8.79 -15.90 -6.91
C GLY A 49 -8.58 -15.16 -5.59
N THR A 50 -8.54 -13.83 -5.60
CA THR A 50 -8.38 -13.01 -4.39
C THR A 50 -9.69 -12.68 -3.69
N LEU A 51 -10.83 -12.95 -4.35
CA LEU A 51 -12.17 -12.64 -3.86
C LEU A 51 -12.78 -13.77 -3.01
N ARG A 52 -12.09 -14.88 -2.91
CA ARG A 52 -12.57 -16.03 -2.12
C ARG A 52 -12.75 -15.62 -0.65
N GLY A 53 -13.93 -15.94 -0.12
CA GLY A 53 -14.28 -15.60 1.27
C GLY A 53 -14.82 -14.18 1.46
N LEU A 54 -14.92 -13.40 0.39
CA LEU A 54 -15.55 -12.07 0.43
C LEU A 54 -17.05 -12.15 0.11
N ASP A 55 -17.52 -13.27 -0.41
CA ASP A 55 -18.93 -13.44 -0.78
C ASP A 55 -19.84 -13.26 0.44
N THR A 56 -20.97 -12.61 0.23
CA THR A 56 -22.02 -12.60 1.24
C THR A 56 -22.86 -13.87 1.13
N ARG A 57 -23.25 -14.45 2.27
CA ARG A 57 -24.15 -15.61 2.29
C ARG A 57 -25.60 -15.26 1.91
N LEU A 58 -25.95 -13.99 2.02
CA LEU A 58 -27.31 -13.50 1.83
C LEU A 58 -27.62 -13.17 0.37
N LYS A 59 -26.61 -12.78 -0.42
CA LYS A 59 -26.77 -12.38 -1.82
C LYS A 59 -25.61 -12.96 -2.65
N PRO A 60 -25.83 -14.07 -3.33
CA PRO A 60 -24.82 -14.67 -4.21
C PRO A 60 -24.35 -13.67 -5.27
N GLY A 61 -23.02 -13.50 -5.37
CA GLY A 61 -22.37 -12.56 -6.30
C GLY A 61 -22.16 -11.16 -5.78
N GLU A 62 -22.69 -10.82 -4.60
CA GLU A 62 -22.37 -9.57 -3.90
C GLU A 62 -21.20 -9.82 -2.95
N LEU A 63 -20.17 -8.95 -3.02
CA LEU A 63 -19.03 -9.01 -2.13
C LEU A 63 -19.26 -8.12 -0.92
N ARG A 64 -18.83 -8.60 0.25
CA ARG A 64 -18.83 -7.79 1.47
C ARG A 64 -17.86 -6.63 1.31
N PRO A 65 -18.20 -5.46 1.89
CA PRO A 65 -17.25 -4.36 2.01
C PRO A 65 -15.99 -4.78 2.75
N ILE A 66 -14.92 -4.08 2.50
CA ILE A 66 -13.61 -4.33 3.11
C ILE A 66 -13.12 -3.11 3.88
N THR A 67 -12.34 -3.34 4.90
CA THR A 67 -11.57 -2.31 5.59
C THR A 67 -10.15 -2.79 5.82
N PHE A 68 -9.22 -1.85 5.97
CA PHE A 68 -7.84 -2.11 6.36
C PHE A 68 -7.61 -1.87 7.86
N ASP A 69 -8.65 -1.46 8.56
CA ASP A 69 -8.67 -1.24 10.00
C ASP A 69 -9.18 -2.49 10.72
N ALA A 70 -8.36 -3.04 11.62
CA ALA A 70 -8.71 -4.24 12.36
C ALA A 70 -9.84 -4.00 13.37
N ASP A 71 -9.79 -2.84 14.05
CA ASP A 71 -10.74 -2.50 15.10
C ASP A 71 -12.15 -2.26 14.51
N ALA A 72 -12.21 -1.67 13.32
CA ALA A 72 -13.46 -1.47 12.60
C ALA A 72 -14.15 -2.79 12.17
N ALA A 73 -13.37 -3.84 11.93
CA ALA A 73 -13.90 -5.13 11.54
C ALA A 73 -14.19 -6.06 12.73
N GLU A 74 -13.78 -5.69 13.95
CA GLU A 74 -13.95 -6.53 15.12
C GLU A 74 -15.44 -6.78 15.40
N GLY A 75 -15.83 -8.06 15.53
CA GLY A 75 -17.21 -8.47 15.79
C GLY A 75 -18.19 -8.31 14.60
N ARG A 76 -17.75 -7.85 13.45
CA ARG A 76 -18.59 -7.59 12.27
C ARG A 76 -18.46 -8.72 11.22
N ALA A 77 -19.54 -9.46 11.02
CA ALA A 77 -19.61 -10.52 9.99
C ALA A 77 -19.89 -9.96 8.58
N ASP A 78 -20.40 -8.75 8.48
CA ASP A 78 -20.76 -8.03 7.26
C ASP A 78 -19.60 -7.25 6.64
N LEU A 79 -18.49 -7.11 7.35
CA LEU A 79 -17.29 -6.39 6.94
C LEU A 79 -16.09 -7.35 6.93
N VAL A 80 -15.15 -7.16 6.00
CA VAL A 80 -13.96 -8.01 5.89
C VAL A 80 -12.70 -7.20 6.19
N TYR A 81 -11.93 -7.65 7.18
CA TYR A 81 -10.60 -7.10 7.45
C TYR A 81 -9.57 -7.59 6.43
N VAL A 82 -9.01 -6.66 5.69
CA VAL A 82 -7.97 -6.90 4.70
C VAL A 82 -6.59 -6.61 5.30
N HIS A 83 -6.00 -7.61 5.91
CA HIS A 83 -4.68 -7.56 6.53
C HIS A 83 -3.55 -7.87 5.53
N LEU A 84 -2.30 -7.73 5.96
CA LEU A 84 -1.11 -7.95 5.12
C LEU A 84 -1.06 -9.34 4.45
N GLY A 85 -1.57 -10.36 5.11
CA GLY A 85 -1.67 -11.73 4.58
C GLY A 85 -2.87 -11.98 3.66
N HIS A 86 -3.78 -11.02 3.50
CA HIS A 86 -4.97 -11.20 2.68
C HIS A 86 -4.60 -11.39 1.19
N PRO A 87 -5.28 -12.29 0.44
CA PRO A 87 -4.96 -12.58 -0.96
C PRO A 87 -4.91 -11.35 -1.87
N ILE A 88 -5.75 -10.33 -1.64
CA ILE A 88 -5.75 -9.07 -2.39
C ILE A 88 -4.42 -8.33 -2.19
N VAL A 89 -3.97 -8.17 -0.94
CA VAL A 89 -2.71 -7.49 -0.61
C VAL A 89 -1.52 -8.27 -1.15
N GLN A 90 -1.51 -9.59 -0.98
CA GLN A 90 -0.47 -10.46 -1.49
C GLN A 90 -0.33 -10.37 -3.03
N LYS A 91 -1.46 -10.28 -3.74
CA LYS A 91 -1.44 -10.07 -5.19
C LYS A 91 -0.96 -8.67 -5.54
N ALA A 92 -1.45 -7.64 -4.86
CA ALA A 92 -1.01 -6.27 -5.06
C ALA A 92 0.50 -6.13 -4.90
N GLN A 93 1.07 -6.65 -3.82
CA GLN A 93 2.52 -6.64 -3.57
C GLN A 93 3.31 -7.36 -4.67
N ARG A 94 2.84 -8.51 -5.16
CA ARG A 94 3.51 -9.22 -6.26
C ARG A 94 3.49 -8.42 -7.55
N LEU A 95 2.38 -7.76 -7.87
CA LEU A 95 2.25 -6.91 -9.05
C LEU A 95 3.19 -5.70 -8.96
N LEU A 96 3.18 -4.98 -7.83
CA LEU A 96 4.07 -3.84 -7.61
C LEU A 96 5.53 -4.23 -7.71
N ARG A 97 5.93 -5.32 -7.04
CA ARG A 97 7.30 -5.83 -7.09
C ARG A 97 7.73 -6.16 -8.53
N ARG A 98 6.87 -6.83 -9.30
CA ARG A 98 7.13 -7.14 -10.71
C ARG A 98 7.25 -5.86 -11.54
N SER A 99 6.36 -4.90 -11.31
CA SER A 99 6.34 -3.63 -12.05
C SER A 99 7.60 -2.81 -11.85
N LEU A 100 8.18 -2.78 -10.65
CA LEU A 100 9.44 -2.08 -10.38
C LEU A 100 10.64 -2.60 -11.20
N TRP A 101 10.55 -3.82 -11.72
CA TRP A 101 11.63 -4.45 -12.51
C TRP A 101 11.30 -4.55 -14.01
N SER A 102 10.14 -4.07 -14.43
CA SER A 102 9.72 -4.06 -15.82
C SER A 102 10.09 -2.74 -16.48
N VAL A 103 10.68 -2.81 -17.66
CA VAL A 103 11.08 -1.61 -18.43
C VAL A 103 9.88 -0.80 -18.90
N ASP A 104 8.76 -1.49 -19.21
CA ASP A 104 7.54 -0.88 -19.73
C ASP A 104 6.53 -0.53 -18.64
N SER A 105 6.94 -0.60 -17.38
CA SER A 105 6.05 -0.31 -16.25
C SER A 105 5.90 1.20 -16.00
N PRO A 106 4.71 1.68 -15.65
CA PRO A 106 4.52 3.05 -15.19
C PRO A 106 5.21 3.33 -13.85
N LEU A 107 5.61 2.29 -13.09
CA LEU A 107 6.43 2.45 -11.89
C LEU A 107 7.90 2.52 -12.25
N SER A 108 8.56 3.57 -11.80
CA SER A 108 10.01 3.71 -11.86
C SER A 108 10.61 3.56 -10.46
N ARG A 109 11.82 2.99 -10.40
CA ARG A 109 12.62 3.00 -9.16
C ARG A 109 13.20 4.37 -8.82
N VAL A 110 13.19 5.25 -9.79
CA VAL A 110 13.64 6.64 -9.65
C VAL A 110 12.58 7.52 -10.28
N THR A 111 12.16 8.53 -9.56
CA THR A 111 11.23 9.54 -10.05
C THR A 111 11.70 10.92 -9.63
N ALA A 112 11.27 11.93 -10.35
CA ALA A 112 11.47 13.32 -9.99
C ALA A 112 10.13 14.04 -10.04
N VAL A 113 9.85 14.80 -9.02
CA VAL A 113 8.64 15.62 -8.91
C VAL A 113 9.02 17.06 -8.59
N VAL A 114 8.23 17.99 -9.04
CA VAL A 114 8.34 19.41 -8.64
C VAL A 114 7.31 19.62 -7.54
N VAL A 115 7.77 20.15 -6.42
CA VAL A 115 6.94 20.50 -5.25
C VAL A 115 7.13 21.97 -4.96
N ASP A 116 6.04 22.72 -4.95
CA ASP A 116 6.07 24.19 -4.83
C ASP A 116 6.45 24.67 -3.43
N ASP A 117 6.21 23.85 -2.40
CA ASP A 117 6.44 24.19 -0.98
C ASP A 117 7.86 23.88 -0.48
N LEU A 118 8.77 23.46 -1.37
CA LEU A 118 10.15 23.15 -1.00
C LEU A 118 11.11 24.26 -1.37
N ASP A 119 11.76 24.83 -0.36
CA ASP A 119 12.77 25.90 -0.53
C ASP A 119 14.03 25.43 -1.27
N GLU A 120 14.35 24.15 -1.23
CA GLU A 120 15.57 23.57 -1.80
C GLU A 120 15.30 22.20 -2.41
N SER A 121 15.92 21.93 -3.56
CA SER A 121 15.91 20.59 -4.17
C SER A 121 16.68 19.59 -3.30
N PHE A 122 16.10 18.41 -3.13
CA PHE A 122 16.73 17.30 -2.42
C PHE A 122 16.56 15.99 -3.16
N VAL A 123 17.35 14.99 -2.79
CA VAL A 123 17.21 13.61 -3.22
C VAL A 123 16.88 12.77 -2.00
N ALA A 124 15.83 11.98 -2.09
CA ALA A 124 15.47 11.00 -1.08
C ALA A 124 15.61 9.59 -1.65
N ALA A 125 16.04 8.66 -0.81
CA ALA A 125 16.16 7.25 -1.14
C ALA A 125 15.54 6.40 -0.05
N VAL A 126 14.57 5.56 -0.40
CA VAL A 126 14.08 4.49 0.48
C VAL A 126 15.08 3.35 0.43
N THR A 127 15.68 3.02 1.54
CA THR A 127 16.75 2.04 1.66
C THR A 127 16.32 0.90 2.57
N ARG A 128 16.66 -0.32 2.17
CA ARG A 128 16.47 -1.52 2.99
C ARG A 128 17.82 -2.04 3.45
N MET A 129 18.04 -2.03 4.75
CA MET A 129 19.22 -2.61 5.39
C MET A 129 18.88 -4.01 5.91
N VAL A 130 19.74 -4.97 5.61
CA VAL A 130 19.62 -6.34 6.12
C VAL A 130 20.94 -6.73 6.77
N LEU A 131 20.91 -7.00 8.08
CA LEU A 131 22.04 -7.55 8.80
C LEU A 131 21.99 -9.07 8.76
N VAL A 132 23.04 -9.69 8.24
CA VAL A 132 23.13 -11.14 8.08
C VAL A 132 24.27 -11.67 8.97
N GLY A 133 23.94 -12.62 9.82
CA GLY A 133 24.90 -13.30 10.67
C GLY A 133 25.58 -14.49 10.01
N ARG A 134 26.37 -15.23 10.78
CA ARG A 134 27.02 -16.46 10.33
C ARG A 134 25.98 -17.47 9.80
N GLY A 135 26.30 -18.12 8.69
CA GLY A 135 25.40 -19.09 8.05
C GLY A 135 24.23 -18.48 7.26
N GLY A 136 24.26 -17.17 6.97
CA GLY A 136 23.21 -16.54 6.19
C GLY A 136 21.92 -16.25 6.96
N VAL A 137 21.94 -16.38 8.28
CA VAL A 137 20.77 -16.07 9.12
C VAL A 137 20.56 -14.57 9.20
N ARG A 138 19.36 -14.12 8.83
CA ARG A 138 18.96 -12.72 8.95
C ARG A 138 18.79 -12.36 10.43
N LEU A 139 19.59 -11.42 10.91
CA LEU A 139 19.57 -10.95 12.30
C LEU A 139 18.69 -9.74 12.49
N HIS A 140 18.70 -8.83 11.52
CA HIS A 140 17.93 -7.59 11.56
C HIS A 140 17.58 -7.15 10.15
N GLU A 141 16.44 -6.52 10.00
CA GLU A 141 16.00 -5.90 8.74
C GLU A 141 15.27 -4.61 9.07
N GLU A 142 15.66 -3.55 8.40
CA GLU A 142 15.09 -2.22 8.57
C GLU A 142 14.96 -1.52 7.22
N VAL A 143 13.86 -0.79 7.07
CA VAL A 143 13.64 0.10 5.92
C VAL A 143 13.67 1.52 6.47
N PHE A 144 14.50 2.36 5.90
CA PHE A 144 14.62 3.75 6.30
C PHE A 144 14.72 4.67 5.09
N LEU A 145 14.39 5.94 5.32
CA LEU A 145 14.48 7.00 4.34
C LEU A 145 15.75 7.81 4.59
N ALA A 146 16.56 7.95 3.56
CA ALA A 146 17.72 8.82 3.57
C ALA A 146 17.52 10.01 2.63
N GLY A 147 17.75 11.22 3.11
CA GLY A 147 17.62 12.44 2.32
C GLY A 147 18.93 13.24 2.26
N VAL A 148 19.20 13.87 1.11
CA VAL A 148 20.34 14.78 0.92
C VAL A 148 19.87 16.03 0.18
N ARG A 149 20.13 17.19 0.75
CA ARG A 149 19.95 18.47 0.06
C ARG A 149 21.00 18.62 -1.03
N LEU A 150 20.57 18.98 -2.23
CA LEU A 150 21.49 19.13 -3.36
C LEU A 150 22.41 20.34 -3.16
N LYS A 151 21.90 21.44 -2.63
CA LYS A 151 22.70 22.61 -2.30
C LYS A 151 23.47 22.36 -1.00
N GLY A 152 24.80 22.38 -1.09
CA GLY A 152 25.67 22.12 0.05
C GLY A 152 25.88 20.66 0.43
N ARG A 153 25.23 19.70 -0.25
CA ARG A 153 25.35 18.25 -0.05
C ARG A 153 25.22 17.82 1.41
N ARG A 154 24.24 18.39 2.11
CA ARG A 154 24.01 18.10 3.53
C ARG A 154 22.98 16.99 3.68
N ALA A 155 23.30 16.00 4.50
CA ALA A 155 22.34 14.97 4.90
C ALA A 155 21.14 15.62 5.62
N MET A 156 19.97 15.11 5.36
CA MET A 156 18.73 15.45 6.07
C MET A 156 18.50 14.44 7.17
N ALA A 157 17.92 14.87 8.29
CA ALA A 157 17.37 13.95 9.26
C ALA A 157 16.19 13.19 8.62
N GLU A 158 16.02 11.91 8.99
CA GLU A 158 15.00 11.03 8.41
C GLU A 158 13.60 11.63 8.50
N GLU A 159 13.22 12.15 9.68
CA GLU A 159 11.94 12.83 9.93
C GLU A 159 11.66 14.00 8.97
N LYS A 160 12.73 14.76 8.60
CA LYS A 160 12.58 15.85 7.64
C LYS A 160 12.48 15.37 6.19
N ALA A 161 13.13 14.26 5.87
CA ALA A 161 13.02 13.65 4.56
C ALA A 161 11.65 13.02 4.35
N GLU A 162 11.09 12.42 5.40
CA GLU A 162 9.75 11.85 5.43
C GLU A 162 8.68 12.95 5.26
N ALA A 163 8.74 14.00 6.07
CA ALA A 163 7.81 15.13 5.99
C ALA A 163 7.84 15.89 4.65
N ALA A 164 8.92 15.77 3.89
CA ALA A 164 9.04 16.40 2.58
C ALA A 164 8.52 15.50 1.43
N LEU A 165 8.15 14.25 1.72
CA LEU A 165 7.58 13.30 0.75
C LEU A 165 6.08 13.06 0.95
N ASP A 166 5.52 13.47 2.08
CA ASP A 166 4.09 13.46 2.38
C ASP A 166 3.40 14.70 1.77
#